data_d10ccd9b6607269bb9e2ba8ed0e152f7
#
_entry.id   d10ccd9b6607269bb9e2ba8ed0e152f7
#
_cell.length_a   1.000
_cell.length_b   1.000
_cell.length_c   1.000
_cell.angle_alpha   90.00
_cell.angle_beta   90.00
_cell.angle_gamma   90.00
#
_symmetry.space_group_name_H-M   'P 1'
#
loop_
_entity.id
_entity.type
_entity.pdbx_description
1 polymer ?
#
loop_
_entity_poly.entity_id
_entity_poly.type
_entity_poly.pdbx_seq_one_letter_code
_entity_poly.pdbx_strand_id
1 'polypeptide(L)'
;MSFTYATLKTAIQDFCETTETTFDNNLAVFIKEAEERILKNVNMPLFRKNVTGTATADSTYLSSPSDFLAPYSLAVISSNTYEYLLLKHVSFIRSFTPASATTGVPKYYALFDDTTFLLAPTP
;
A
#
# COMPACT_ATOMS: atom_id res chain seq x y z
N MET A 1 29.05 2.37 1.24
CA MET A 1 29.30 1.38 0.18
C MET A 1 27.95 0.98 -0.37
N SER A 2 27.68 1.18 -1.65
CA SER A 2 26.39 0.85 -2.26
C SER A 2 26.55 -0.47 -3.04
N PHE A 3 25.73 -1.47 -2.70
CA PHE A 3 25.66 -2.70 -3.49
C PHE A 3 24.85 -2.44 -4.76
N THR A 4 25.36 -2.88 -5.88
CA THR A 4 24.53 -3.08 -7.07
C THR A 4 23.87 -4.45 -6.99
N TYR A 5 22.80 -4.69 -7.77
CA TYR A 5 22.17 -6.00 -7.82
C TYR A 5 23.17 -7.13 -8.16
N ALA A 6 24.08 -6.89 -9.11
CA ALA A 6 25.10 -7.86 -9.48
C ALA A 6 26.07 -8.17 -8.34
N THR A 7 26.59 -7.13 -7.66
CA THR A 7 27.52 -7.33 -6.54
C THR A 7 26.83 -7.97 -5.32
N LEU A 8 25.55 -7.69 -5.09
CA LEU A 8 24.76 -8.35 -4.05
C LEU A 8 24.61 -9.85 -4.35
N LYS A 9 24.29 -10.19 -5.61
CA LYS A 9 24.16 -11.57 -6.05
C LYS A 9 25.47 -12.36 -5.83
N THR A 10 26.60 -11.80 -6.25
CA THR A 10 27.93 -12.41 -6.04
C THR A 10 28.23 -12.57 -4.55
N ALA A 11 27.97 -11.55 -3.73
CA ALA A 11 28.23 -11.61 -2.29
C ALA A 11 27.39 -12.69 -1.59
N ILE A 12 26.13 -12.91 -2.02
CA ILE A 12 25.29 -14.00 -1.50
C ILE A 12 25.85 -15.37 -1.89
N GLN A 13 26.29 -15.53 -3.14
CA GLN A 13 26.91 -16.78 -3.62
C GLN A 13 28.18 -17.11 -2.84
N ASP A 14 29.05 -16.11 -2.64
CA ASP A 14 30.29 -16.24 -1.87
C ASP A 14 30.01 -16.59 -0.39
N PHE A 15 29.01 -15.96 0.21
CA PHE A 15 28.61 -16.24 1.59
C PHE A 15 28.02 -17.65 1.78
N CYS A 16 27.24 -18.11 0.80
CA CYS A 16 26.63 -19.44 0.81
C CYS A 16 27.58 -20.54 0.31
N GLU A 17 28.78 -20.16 -0.17
CA GLU A 17 29.78 -21.07 -0.73
C GLU A 17 29.19 -22.02 -1.80
N THR A 18 28.25 -21.54 -2.62
CA THR A 18 27.57 -22.34 -3.63
C THR A 18 27.55 -21.68 -4.99
N THR A 19 27.82 -22.47 -6.00
CA THR A 19 27.78 -22.07 -7.42
C THR A 19 26.77 -22.89 -8.22
N GLU A 20 25.84 -23.58 -7.52
CA GLU A 20 24.83 -24.39 -8.19
C GLU A 20 23.88 -23.52 -9.04
N THR A 21 23.66 -23.95 -10.28
CA THR A 21 22.79 -23.26 -11.24
C THR A 21 21.36 -23.06 -10.70
N THR A 22 20.85 -24.05 -9.96
CA THR A 22 19.51 -23.97 -9.35
C THR A 22 19.44 -22.85 -8.30
N PHE A 23 20.48 -22.72 -7.48
CA PHE A 23 20.58 -21.63 -6.51
C PHE A 23 20.68 -20.29 -7.21
N ASP A 24 21.54 -20.18 -8.21
CA ASP A 24 21.72 -18.93 -8.98
C ASP A 24 20.42 -18.45 -9.65
N ASN A 25 19.67 -19.35 -10.25
CA ASN A 25 18.39 -19.05 -10.89
C ASN A 25 17.32 -18.57 -9.89
N ASN A 26 17.36 -19.01 -8.65
CA ASN A 26 16.40 -18.62 -7.62
C ASN A 26 16.82 -17.40 -6.79
N LEU A 27 18.06 -16.92 -6.92
CA LEU A 27 18.54 -15.75 -6.18
C LEU A 27 17.68 -14.50 -6.42
N ALA A 28 17.19 -14.30 -7.64
CA ALA A 28 16.32 -13.17 -7.96
C ALA A 28 15.01 -13.20 -7.16
N VAL A 29 14.45 -14.39 -6.96
CA VAL A 29 13.22 -14.59 -6.16
C VAL A 29 13.50 -14.31 -4.69
N PHE A 30 14.60 -14.83 -4.15
CA PHE A 30 14.96 -14.62 -2.74
C PHE A 30 15.22 -13.15 -2.42
N ILE A 31 15.92 -12.42 -3.31
CA ILE A 31 16.17 -10.99 -3.16
C ILE A 31 14.83 -10.23 -3.19
N LYS A 32 13.94 -10.55 -4.14
CA LYS A 32 12.63 -9.91 -4.25
C LYS A 32 11.77 -10.13 -3.00
N GLU A 33 11.71 -11.35 -2.49
CA GLU A 33 10.98 -11.65 -1.26
C GLU A 33 11.54 -10.90 -0.03
N ALA A 34 12.87 -10.79 0.05
CA ALA A 34 13.53 -10.02 1.11
C ALA A 34 13.19 -8.52 1.00
N GLU A 35 13.23 -7.95 -0.20
CA GLU A 35 12.84 -6.56 -0.46
C GLU A 35 11.37 -6.32 -0.08
N GLU A 36 10.45 -7.17 -0.51
CA GLU A 36 9.03 -7.06 -0.15
C GLU A 36 8.80 -7.13 1.36
N ARG A 37 9.52 -8.02 2.05
CA ARG A 37 9.45 -8.14 3.50
C ARG A 37 9.96 -6.89 4.21
N ILE A 38 11.05 -6.28 3.73
CA ILE A 38 11.58 -5.02 4.26
C ILE A 38 10.58 -3.89 4.03
N LEU A 39 10.06 -3.76 2.81
CA LEU A 39 9.13 -2.70 2.43
C LEU A 39 7.80 -2.76 3.21
N LYS A 40 7.31 -3.98 3.50
CA LYS A 40 6.09 -4.16 4.33
C LYS A 40 6.29 -3.82 5.81
N ASN A 41 7.51 -4.01 6.33
CA ASN A 41 7.79 -3.81 7.75
C ASN A 41 8.42 -2.45 8.08
N VAL A 42 9.08 -1.82 7.12
CA VAL A 42 9.81 -0.56 7.33
C VAL A 42 9.16 0.56 6.51
N ASN A 43 8.52 1.50 7.19
CA ASN A 43 7.92 2.66 6.54
C ASN A 43 8.99 3.72 6.23
N MET A 44 9.60 3.62 5.05
CA MET A 44 10.62 4.58 4.60
C MET A 44 10.00 5.71 3.78
N PRO A 45 10.30 6.99 4.10
CA PRO A 45 9.79 8.14 3.34
C PRO A 45 10.15 8.11 1.85
N LEU A 46 11.27 7.48 1.51
CA LEU A 46 11.77 7.37 0.13
C LEU A 46 10.81 6.61 -0.80
N PHE A 47 10.01 5.69 -0.26
CA PHE A 47 9.07 4.87 -1.05
C PHE A 47 7.64 5.43 -1.08
N ARG A 48 7.44 6.67 -0.58
CA ARG A 48 6.15 7.33 -0.68
C ARG A 48 5.84 7.70 -2.13
N LYS A 49 4.69 7.25 -2.59
CA LYS A 49 4.17 7.56 -3.92
C LYS A 49 2.82 8.25 -3.77
N ASN A 50 2.64 9.34 -4.48
CA ASN A 50 1.35 10.01 -4.55
C ASN A 50 0.59 9.51 -5.79
N VAL A 51 -0.64 9.05 -5.58
CA VAL A 51 -1.52 8.55 -6.64
C VAL A 51 -2.89 9.18 -6.47
N THR A 52 -3.49 9.60 -7.56
CA THR A 52 -4.87 10.09 -7.60
C THR A 52 -5.78 9.01 -8.17
N GLY A 53 -6.94 8.85 -7.58
CA GLY A 53 -8.01 7.97 -8.05
C GLY A 53 -9.35 8.70 -8.02
N THR A 54 -10.38 8.09 -8.58
CA THR A 54 -11.74 8.63 -8.59
C THR A 54 -12.62 7.79 -7.68
N ALA A 55 -13.27 8.43 -6.72
CA ALA A 55 -14.34 7.80 -5.94
C ALA A 55 -15.60 7.74 -6.79
N THR A 56 -16.28 6.60 -6.75
CA THR A 56 -17.57 6.42 -7.44
C THR A 56 -18.69 6.84 -6.50
N ALA A 57 -19.62 7.66 -7.00
CA ALA A 57 -20.80 8.03 -6.23
C ALA A 57 -21.59 6.78 -5.82
N ASP A 58 -22.17 6.82 -4.62
CA ASP A 58 -22.91 5.73 -3.99
C ASP A 58 -22.09 4.45 -3.70
N SER A 59 -20.75 4.51 -3.86
CA SER A 59 -19.86 3.41 -3.51
C SER A 59 -18.98 3.76 -2.31
N THR A 60 -19.09 3.01 -1.25
CA THR A 60 -18.21 3.13 -0.07
C THR A 60 -16.80 2.62 -0.32
N TYR A 61 -16.59 1.91 -1.42
CA TYR A 61 -15.31 1.24 -1.72
C TYR A 61 -14.50 2.04 -2.73
N LEU A 62 -13.23 2.23 -2.41
CA LEU A 62 -12.22 2.84 -3.28
C LEU A 62 -11.08 1.86 -3.48
N SER A 63 -10.77 1.51 -4.73
CA SER A 63 -9.65 0.62 -5.03
C SER A 63 -8.31 1.29 -4.73
N SER A 64 -7.40 0.53 -4.13
CA SER A 64 -6.01 0.95 -3.94
C SER A 64 -5.19 0.77 -5.23
N PRO A 65 -4.07 1.48 -5.38
CA PRO A 65 -3.12 1.21 -6.45
C PRO A 65 -2.57 -0.22 -6.41
N SER A 66 -2.20 -0.77 -7.55
CA SER A 66 -1.66 -2.15 -7.65
C SER A 66 -0.32 -2.35 -6.93
N ASP A 67 0.42 -1.27 -6.68
CA ASP A 67 1.69 -1.24 -5.96
C ASP A 67 1.53 -0.74 -4.51
N PHE A 68 0.32 -0.77 -3.98
CA PHE A 68 0.01 -0.32 -2.63
C PHE A 68 0.60 -1.25 -1.58
N LEU A 69 1.29 -0.67 -0.59
CA LEU A 69 1.85 -1.40 0.56
C LEU A 69 1.20 -0.95 1.88
N ALA A 70 1.15 0.36 2.10
CA ALA A 70 0.58 0.94 3.31
C ALA A 70 0.13 2.39 3.06
N PRO A 71 -0.94 2.86 3.70
CA PRO A 71 -1.38 4.23 3.55
C PRO A 71 -0.49 5.16 4.37
N TYR A 72 -0.09 6.27 3.77
CA TYR A 72 0.51 7.38 4.49
C TYR A 72 -0.54 8.44 4.84
N SER A 73 -1.29 8.86 3.84
CA SER A 73 -2.42 9.77 3.99
C SER A 73 -3.37 9.58 2.81
N LEU A 74 -4.64 9.83 3.03
CA LEU A 74 -5.67 9.88 2.01
C LEU A 74 -6.39 11.21 2.11
N ALA A 75 -6.63 11.86 0.98
CA ALA A 75 -7.39 13.10 0.93
C ALA A 75 -8.42 13.06 -0.19
N VAL A 76 -9.57 13.66 0.05
CA VAL A 76 -10.55 13.98 -0.99
C VAL A 76 -10.21 15.32 -1.58
N ILE A 77 -10.23 15.39 -2.91
CA ILE A 77 -10.02 16.65 -3.64
C ILE A 77 -11.39 17.12 -4.13
N SER A 78 -11.88 18.21 -3.56
CA SER A 78 -13.13 18.84 -3.96
C SER A 78 -12.88 20.34 -4.23
N SER A 79 -13.27 20.80 -5.41
CA SER A 79 -13.10 22.22 -5.80
C SER A 79 -11.68 22.75 -5.55
N ASN A 80 -10.66 21.97 -5.89
CA ASN A 80 -9.24 22.30 -5.69
C ASN A 80 -8.79 22.39 -4.21
N THR A 81 -9.62 21.92 -3.29
CA THR A 81 -9.32 21.88 -1.85
C THR A 81 -9.08 20.42 -1.43
N TYR A 82 -8.04 20.22 -0.63
CA TYR A 82 -7.70 18.91 -0.08
C TYR A 82 -8.30 18.77 1.33
N GLU A 83 -9.19 17.80 1.50
CA GLU A 83 -9.70 17.39 2.81
C GLU A 83 -9.06 16.05 3.19
N TYR A 84 -8.19 16.06 4.21
CA TYR A 84 -7.51 14.86 4.67
C TYR A 84 -8.42 14.00 5.53
N LEU A 85 -8.52 12.72 5.16
CA LEU A 85 -9.32 11.73 5.85
C LEU A 85 -8.54 11.13 7.03
N LEU A 86 -9.24 10.76 8.08
CA LEU A 86 -8.66 10.07 9.22
C LEU A 86 -8.78 8.56 9.05
N LEU A 87 -7.66 7.86 9.22
CA LEU A 87 -7.63 6.40 9.23
C LEU A 87 -8.33 5.88 10.48
N LYS A 88 -9.28 4.98 10.31
CA LYS A 88 -10.04 4.33 11.37
C LYS A 88 -10.14 2.83 11.12
N HIS A 89 -10.54 2.08 12.12
CA HIS A 89 -10.84 0.67 11.96
C HIS A 89 -12.18 0.45 11.23
N VAL A 90 -12.32 -0.65 10.50
CA VAL A 90 -13.53 -0.99 9.74
C VAL A 90 -14.79 -0.99 10.62
N SER A 91 -14.69 -1.46 11.87
CA SER A 91 -15.82 -1.47 12.80
C SER A 91 -16.30 -0.06 13.14
N PHE A 92 -15.39 0.92 13.25
CA PHE A 92 -15.76 2.33 13.44
C PHE A 92 -16.54 2.85 12.23
N ILE A 93 -16.06 2.61 11.01
CA ILE A 93 -16.73 3.03 9.78
C ILE A 93 -18.16 2.49 9.73
N ARG A 94 -18.33 1.20 10.01
CA ARG A 94 -19.64 0.55 9.99
C ARG A 94 -20.60 1.07 11.08
N SER A 95 -20.09 1.47 12.24
CA SER A 95 -20.90 2.07 13.30
C SER A 95 -21.19 3.55 13.03
N PHE A 96 -20.28 4.27 12.38
CA PHE A 96 -20.46 5.68 12.02
C PHE A 96 -21.49 5.86 10.90
N THR A 97 -21.47 4.98 9.90
CA THR A 97 -22.40 5.00 8.76
C THR A 97 -23.10 3.65 8.65
N PRO A 98 -24.04 3.32 9.57
CA PRO A 98 -24.74 2.03 9.56
C PRO A 98 -25.69 1.88 8.37
N ALA A 99 -26.19 2.99 7.83
CA ALA A 99 -27.05 3.02 6.65
C ALA A 99 -26.22 3.39 5.42
N SER A 100 -26.16 2.51 4.42
CA SER A 100 -25.45 2.73 3.15
C SER A 100 -25.98 3.92 2.34
N ALA A 101 -27.23 4.34 2.62
CA ALA A 101 -27.86 5.50 1.99
C ALA A 101 -27.36 6.86 2.52
N THR A 102 -26.51 6.89 3.56
CA THR A 102 -25.97 8.14 4.07
C THR A 102 -24.79 8.57 3.21
N THR A 103 -25.03 9.49 2.30
CA THR A 103 -24.00 10.05 1.38
C THR A 103 -23.46 11.37 1.87
N GLY A 104 -22.25 11.69 1.45
CA GLY A 104 -21.58 12.95 1.77
C GLY A 104 -20.08 12.92 1.48
N VAL A 105 -19.40 14.04 1.68
CA VAL A 105 -17.94 14.07 1.53
C VAL A 105 -17.29 13.16 2.56
N PRO A 106 -16.49 12.16 2.16
CA PRO A 106 -15.82 11.28 3.10
C PRO A 106 -14.92 12.03 4.08
N LYS A 107 -14.92 11.61 5.33
CA LYS A 107 -14.09 12.15 6.42
C LYS A 107 -13.19 11.10 7.04
N TYR A 108 -13.58 9.86 6.92
CA TYR A 108 -12.86 8.72 7.48
C TYR A 108 -12.64 7.66 6.42
N TYR A 109 -11.55 6.91 6.57
CA TYR A 109 -11.29 5.74 5.76
C TYR A 109 -10.74 4.60 6.60
N ALA A 110 -10.93 3.39 6.12
CA ALA A 110 -10.34 2.18 6.69
C ALA A 110 -9.74 1.31 5.59
N LEU A 111 -8.76 0.48 5.93
CA LEU A 111 -8.32 -0.61 5.07
C LEU A 111 -9.35 -1.74 5.18
N PHE A 112 -10.03 -2.05 4.10
CA PHE A 112 -10.99 -3.15 4.06
C PHE A 112 -10.26 -4.46 3.75
N ASP A 113 -9.43 -4.45 2.73
CA ASP A 113 -8.51 -5.51 2.35
C ASP A 113 -7.24 -4.93 1.72
N ASP A 114 -6.36 -5.77 1.16
CA ASP A 114 -5.08 -5.36 0.56
C ASP A 114 -5.25 -4.45 -0.68
N THR A 115 -6.43 -4.44 -1.29
CA THR A 115 -6.71 -3.75 -2.55
C THR A 115 -7.80 -2.69 -2.45
N THR A 116 -8.43 -2.54 -1.27
CA THR A 116 -9.64 -1.73 -1.14
C THR A 116 -9.66 -0.90 0.15
N PHE A 117 -9.97 0.37 0.00
CA PHE A 117 -10.32 1.26 1.11
C PHE A 117 -11.82 1.33 1.29
N LEU A 118 -12.25 1.45 2.53
CA LEU A 118 -13.64 1.74 2.91
C LEU A 118 -13.73 3.21 3.31
N LEU A 119 -14.64 3.96 2.70
CA LEU A 119 -14.84 5.39 2.93
C LEU A 119 -16.10 5.64 3.77
N ALA A 120 -16.11 6.69 4.57
CA ALA A 120 -17.31 7.14 5.29
C ALA A 120 -17.31 8.67 5.49
N PRO A 121 -18.47 9.33 5.28
CA PRO A 121 -19.67 8.84 4.57
C PRO A 121 -19.42 8.31 3.15
N THR A 122 -20.42 7.67 2.57
CA THR A 122 -20.39 7.25 1.16
C THR A 122 -20.28 8.48 0.25
N PRO A 123 -19.35 8.50 -0.72
CA PRO A 123 -19.20 9.61 -1.66
C PRO A 123 -20.45 9.91 -2.47
#